data_89df645b5f6179b9302446319233f218
#
_entry.id   89df645b5f6179b9302446319233f218
#
_cell.length_a   1.000
_cell.length_b   1.000
_cell.length_c   1.000
_cell.angle_alpha   90.00
_cell.angle_beta   90.00
_cell.angle_gamma   90.00
#
_symmetry.space_group_name_H-M   'P 1'
#
loop_
_entity.id
_entity.type
_entity.pdbx_description
1 polymer ?
#
loop_
_entity_poly.entity_id
_entity_poly.type
_entity_poly.pdbx_seq_one_letter_code
_entity_poly.pdbx_strand_id
1 'polypeptide(L)'
;MKPKRFALTPGEPAGIGPDLCLLLASQAQPYPLIAITSRDLLLERAAQLGVVVKLLPVTPQAWPDVPAPANSLYVWDTPLGAPVVTGHLDKANAAFVLETLTRAGQGCLDGAFAGMITAPVHKGVINESGIAFSGHTEFLAELTHTPQVVMMLATRGLRVALVTTHLPLRDIADAITAQRLERVTRILHADLQEKFGIARPRILVCGLNPHAGEGGHLGREEIDIIEPTLERLRSEGMDLRGPLPADTLFTPKYLEHCDAVLAMYHDQGLPVLKYKGFGAAVNVTLGLPIIRTSVDHGTALDLAGSGKIDTGSLQVALETAYQMAETHL
;
A
#
# COMPACT_ATOMS: atom_id res chain seq x y z
N MET A 1 27.00 -2.96 3.35
CA MET A 1 25.62 -2.68 2.87
C MET A 1 25.30 -1.23 3.12
N LYS A 2 24.61 -0.55 2.19
CA LYS A 2 24.12 0.81 2.47
C LYS A 2 23.10 0.73 3.61
N PRO A 3 23.04 1.72 4.53
CA PRO A 3 22.02 1.75 5.57
C PRO A 3 20.62 1.78 4.94
N LYS A 4 19.72 0.90 5.41
CA LYS A 4 18.33 0.90 4.95
C LYS A 4 17.57 2.01 5.66
N ARG A 5 17.07 2.98 4.93
CA ARG A 5 16.24 4.09 5.40
C ARG A 5 14.88 4.01 4.77
N PHE A 6 13.86 4.51 5.45
CA PHE A 6 12.50 4.49 4.93
C PHE A 6 11.89 5.89 4.96
N ALA A 7 11.14 6.22 3.90
CA ALA A 7 10.39 7.45 3.83
C ALA A 7 8.96 7.24 4.36
N LEU A 8 8.46 8.18 5.15
CA LEU A 8 7.07 8.24 5.60
C LEU A 8 6.45 9.54 5.12
N THR A 9 5.37 9.46 4.35
CA THR A 9 4.58 10.62 3.93
C THR A 9 3.29 10.68 4.75
N PRO A 10 3.06 11.72 5.56
CA PRO A 10 1.83 11.86 6.37
C PRO A 10 0.56 12.07 5.55
N GLY A 11 0.68 12.41 4.26
CA GLY A 11 -0.46 12.62 3.37
C GLY A 11 -1.19 13.92 3.62
N GLU A 12 -2.52 13.86 3.80
CA GLU A 12 -3.35 15.05 4.03
C GLU A 12 -2.99 15.74 5.35
N PRO A 13 -2.52 17.01 5.32
CA PRO A 13 -2.04 17.69 6.51
C PRO A 13 -3.13 17.98 7.53
N ALA A 14 -4.39 18.14 7.08
CA ALA A 14 -5.55 18.36 7.96
C ALA A 14 -6.09 17.06 8.57
N GLY A 15 -5.67 15.89 8.06
CA GLY A 15 -6.11 14.57 8.50
C GLY A 15 -5.28 13.99 9.64
N ILE A 16 -5.46 12.67 9.87
CA ILE A 16 -4.79 11.92 10.95
C ILE A 16 -3.35 11.54 10.63
N GLY A 17 -2.87 11.74 9.40
CA GLY A 17 -1.49 11.34 9.03
C GLY A 17 -0.40 11.96 9.91
N PRO A 18 -0.43 13.28 10.21
CA PRO A 18 0.49 13.90 11.16
C PRO A 18 0.40 13.30 12.57
N ASP A 19 -0.81 12.98 13.05
CA ASP A 19 -1.03 12.31 14.35
C ASP A 19 -0.36 10.94 14.39
N LEU A 20 -0.57 10.14 13.33
CA LEU A 20 0.03 8.81 13.18
C LEU A 20 1.56 8.88 13.26
N CYS A 21 2.20 9.85 12.60
CA CYS A 21 3.65 10.05 12.66
C CYS A 21 4.14 10.36 14.07
N LEU A 22 3.43 11.21 14.79
CA LEU A 22 3.80 11.63 16.16
C LEU A 22 3.62 10.48 17.16
N LEU A 23 2.52 9.73 17.08
CA LEU A 23 2.28 8.58 17.95
C LEU A 23 3.27 7.47 17.68
N LEU A 24 3.64 7.25 16.41
CA LEU A 24 4.67 6.29 16.04
C LEU A 24 6.05 6.64 16.62
N ALA A 25 6.38 7.93 16.71
CA ALA A 25 7.67 8.41 17.24
C ALA A 25 7.91 8.03 18.71
N SER A 26 6.85 7.68 19.47
CA SER A 26 6.98 7.16 20.84
C SER A 26 7.71 5.83 20.92
N GLN A 27 7.75 5.08 19.82
CA GLN A 27 8.36 3.77 19.71
C GLN A 27 9.68 3.85 18.94
N ALA A 28 10.69 3.13 19.40
CA ALA A 28 11.94 2.99 18.65
C ALA A 28 11.68 2.15 17.39
N GLN A 29 12.19 2.63 16.25
CA GLN A 29 12.11 1.92 14.98
C GLN A 29 13.41 1.13 14.73
N PRO A 30 13.38 0.00 14.03
CA PRO A 30 14.59 -0.77 13.73
C PRO A 30 15.48 -0.09 12.68
N TYR A 31 14.92 0.80 11.86
CA TYR A 31 15.60 1.53 10.79
C TYR A 31 15.34 3.04 10.90
N PRO A 32 16.23 3.87 10.33
CA PRO A 32 15.95 5.30 10.17
C PRO A 32 14.66 5.51 9.38
N LEU A 33 13.69 6.14 10.02
CA LEU A 33 12.41 6.52 9.41
C LEU A 33 12.37 8.03 9.28
N ILE A 34 12.21 8.52 8.06
CA ILE A 34 12.23 9.93 7.71
C ILE A 34 10.82 10.38 7.31
N ALA A 35 10.18 11.19 8.15
CA ALA A 35 8.95 11.86 7.78
C ALA A 35 9.24 13.01 6.80
N ILE A 36 8.61 12.96 5.63
CA ILE A 36 8.70 14.02 4.62
C ILE A 36 7.45 14.87 4.76
N THR A 37 7.58 16.00 5.47
CA THR A 37 6.45 16.85 5.86
C THR A 37 6.91 18.18 6.42
N SER A 38 5.98 19.09 6.73
CA SER A 38 6.28 20.32 7.43
C SER A 38 6.62 20.06 8.90
N ARG A 39 7.77 20.57 9.32
CA ARG A 39 8.19 20.53 10.72
C ARG A 39 7.23 21.31 11.63
N ASP A 40 6.78 22.47 11.18
CA ASP A 40 5.88 23.34 11.95
C ASP A 40 4.51 22.68 12.12
N LEU A 41 3.97 22.03 11.08
CA LEU A 41 2.75 21.22 11.18
C LEU A 41 2.87 20.14 12.28
N LEU A 42 3.99 19.43 12.34
CA LEU A 42 4.18 18.40 13.35
C LEU A 42 4.30 18.98 14.77
N LEU A 43 4.93 20.16 14.93
CA LEU A 43 5.03 20.83 16.23
C LEU A 43 3.66 21.31 16.73
N GLU A 44 2.87 21.93 15.85
CA GLU A 44 1.51 22.37 16.17
C GLU A 44 0.61 21.19 16.55
N ARG A 45 0.69 20.09 15.76
CA ARG A 45 -0.08 18.88 16.02
C ARG A 45 0.36 18.16 17.30
N ALA A 46 1.66 18.14 17.61
CA ALA A 46 2.20 17.58 18.83
C ALA A 46 1.70 18.38 20.06
N ALA A 47 1.67 19.70 19.98
CA ALA A 47 1.10 20.56 21.02
C ALA A 47 -0.41 20.29 21.22
N GLN A 48 -1.16 20.14 20.12
CA GLN A 48 -2.60 19.81 20.17
C GLN A 48 -2.86 18.46 20.84
N LEU A 49 -2.02 17.45 20.55
CA LEU A 49 -2.14 16.10 21.11
C LEU A 49 -1.56 15.97 22.52
N GLY A 50 -0.84 16.98 23.01
CA GLY A 50 -0.09 16.90 24.26
C GLY A 50 1.07 15.90 24.23
N VAL A 51 1.64 15.62 23.03
CA VAL A 51 2.73 14.67 22.82
C VAL A 51 4.07 15.40 22.81
N VAL A 52 5.03 14.88 23.56
CA VAL A 52 6.41 15.39 23.54
C VAL A 52 7.24 14.60 22.55
N VAL A 53 7.69 15.24 21.48
CA VAL A 53 8.50 14.64 20.43
C VAL A 53 9.67 15.58 20.05
N LYS A 54 10.84 15.00 19.82
CA LYS A 54 12.00 15.72 19.31
C LYS A 54 12.08 15.54 17.79
N LEU A 55 11.86 16.60 17.03
CA LEU A 55 12.00 16.59 15.58
C LEU A 55 13.45 16.86 15.18
N LEU A 56 14.06 15.87 14.52
CA LEU A 56 15.46 15.87 14.09
C LEU A 56 15.51 16.25 12.60
N PRO A 57 15.98 17.47 12.24
CA PRO A 57 16.00 17.88 10.84
C PRO A 57 17.03 17.06 10.05
N VAL A 58 16.67 16.65 8.83
CA VAL A 58 17.54 15.97 7.89
C VAL A 58 17.47 16.58 6.51
N THR A 59 18.51 16.39 5.71
CA THR A 59 18.58 16.84 4.32
C THR A 59 19.18 15.74 3.45
N PRO A 60 18.98 15.82 2.11
CA PRO A 60 19.58 14.87 1.18
C PRO A 60 21.11 14.75 1.25
N GLN A 61 21.79 15.77 1.77
CA GLN A 61 23.23 15.80 1.92
C GLN A 61 23.73 15.08 3.21
N ALA A 62 22.80 14.82 4.16
CA ALA A 62 23.13 14.25 5.48
C ALA A 62 22.02 13.32 5.98
N TRP A 63 21.85 12.19 5.31
CA TRP A 63 20.90 11.16 5.73
C TRP A 63 21.39 10.44 6.99
N PRO A 64 20.51 10.15 7.96
CA PRO A 64 20.88 9.40 9.16
C PRO A 64 21.14 7.93 8.81
N ASP A 65 22.15 7.34 9.46
CA ASP A 65 22.50 5.93 9.33
C ASP A 65 21.99 5.05 10.48
N VAL A 66 21.48 5.69 11.53
CA VAL A 66 20.97 5.02 12.73
C VAL A 66 19.52 5.42 12.98
N PRO A 67 18.71 4.54 13.58
CA PRO A 67 17.35 4.87 13.96
C PRO A 67 17.28 6.08 14.92
N ALA A 68 16.19 6.85 14.83
CA ALA A 68 15.93 7.90 15.81
C ALA A 68 15.66 7.28 17.20
N PRO A 69 16.14 7.91 18.30
CA PRO A 69 15.75 7.49 19.64
C PRO A 69 14.21 7.55 19.84
N ALA A 70 13.69 6.80 20.80
CA ALA A 70 12.30 6.92 21.18
C ALA A 70 11.93 8.37 21.51
N ASN A 71 10.70 8.76 21.23
CA ASN A 71 10.19 10.12 21.27
C ASN A 71 10.96 11.11 20.35
N SER A 72 11.53 10.58 19.27
CA SER A 72 12.18 11.40 18.26
C SER A 72 11.79 10.94 16.85
N LEU A 73 11.79 11.87 15.90
CA LEU A 73 11.45 11.60 14.50
C LEU A 73 12.36 12.42 13.58
N TYR A 74 12.97 11.78 12.60
CA TYR A 74 13.66 12.50 11.52
C TYR A 74 12.66 13.16 10.60
N VAL A 75 12.91 14.41 10.25
CA VAL A 75 12.02 15.20 9.39
C VAL A 75 12.80 15.82 8.25
N TRP A 76 12.43 15.46 7.03
CA TRP A 76 12.82 16.20 5.84
C TRP A 76 11.77 17.27 5.58
N ASP A 77 12.09 18.48 6.00
CA ASP A 77 11.15 19.60 5.99
C ASP A 77 10.66 19.94 4.58
N THR A 78 9.35 20.08 4.45
CA THR A 78 8.65 20.42 3.22
C THR A 78 7.63 21.50 3.55
N PRO A 79 7.72 22.70 2.93
CA PRO A 79 6.86 23.81 3.30
C PRO A 79 5.41 23.57 2.89
N LEU A 80 4.47 23.97 3.76
CA LEU A 80 3.04 24.05 3.46
C LEU A 80 2.73 25.16 2.46
N GLY A 81 1.65 24.99 1.69
CA GLY A 81 1.10 26.04 0.83
C GLY A 81 0.27 27.09 1.60
N ALA A 82 -0.38 26.65 2.69
CA ALA A 82 -1.17 27.49 3.58
C ALA A 82 -1.17 26.92 5.01
N PRO A 83 -1.49 27.72 6.04
CA PRO A 83 -1.68 27.24 7.41
C PRO A 83 -2.75 26.14 7.48
N VAL A 84 -2.52 25.12 8.30
CA VAL A 84 -3.42 23.99 8.42
C VAL A 84 -4.39 24.17 9.59
N VAL A 85 -5.67 24.05 9.31
CA VAL A 85 -6.69 23.88 10.35
C VAL A 85 -7.06 22.41 10.44
N THR A 86 -6.75 21.80 11.59
CA THR A 86 -7.02 20.37 11.82
C THR A 86 -8.47 20.00 11.51
N GLY A 87 -8.69 18.96 10.72
CA GLY A 87 -10.02 18.50 10.31
C GLY A 87 -10.64 19.28 9.14
N HIS A 88 -9.99 20.37 8.64
CA HIS A 88 -10.52 21.20 7.57
C HIS A 88 -9.59 21.20 6.37
N LEU A 89 -10.11 20.68 5.26
CA LEU A 89 -9.36 20.60 4.00
C LEU A 89 -9.10 21.97 3.40
N ASP A 90 -7.87 22.17 2.89
CA ASP A 90 -7.51 23.34 2.11
C ASP A 90 -6.73 22.93 0.86
N LYS A 91 -7.30 23.21 -0.31
CA LYS A 91 -6.68 22.92 -1.61
C LYS A 91 -5.33 23.61 -1.83
N ALA A 92 -5.02 24.67 -1.09
CA ALA A 92 -3.73 25.33 -1.14
C ALA A 92 -2.57 24.41 -0.71
N ASN A 93 -2.87 23.37 0.07
CA ASN A 93 -1.90 22.36 0.49
C ASN A 93 -1.76 21.16 -0.48
N ALA A 94 -2.48 21.14 -1.60
CA ALA A 94 -2.40 20.03 -2.54
C ALA A 94 -0.99 19.83 -3.12
N ALA A 95 -0.32 20.92 -3.50
CA ALA A 95 1.06 20.88 -4.01
C ALA A 95 2.04 20.34 -2.97
N PHE A 96 1.88 20.69 -1.70
CA PHE A 96 2.66 20.14 -0.59
C PHE A 96 2.51 18.61 -0.51
N VAL A 97 1.28 18.10 -0.56
CA VAL A 97 1.03 16.65 -0.51
C VAL A 97 1.75 15.94 -1.65
N LEU A 98 1.63 16.43 -2.88
CA LEU A 98 2.27 15.82 -4.05
C LEU A 98 3.80 15.94 -3.99
N GLU A 99 4.34 17.04 -3.48
CA GLU A 99 5.78 17.21 -3.28
C GLU A 99 6.32 16.16 -2.29
N THR A 100 5.62 15.87 -1.19
CA THR A 100 6.04 14.83 -0.25
C THR A 100 6.10 13.45 -0.91
N LEU A 101 5.12 13.10 -1.75
CA LEU A 101 5.09 11.87 -2.50
C LEU A 101 6.20 11.79 -3.54
N THR A 102 6.44 12.89 -4.26
CA THR A 102 7.52 13.00 -5.26
C THR A 102 8.88 12.78 -4.62
N ARG A 103 9.17 13.46 -3.52
CA ARG A 103 10.43 13.32 -2.78
C ARG A 103 10.64 11.91 -2.27
N ALA A 104 9.59 11.29 -1.71
CA ALA A 104 9.67 9.92 -1.21
C ALA A 104 9.93 8.92 -2.35
N GLY A 105 9.14 9.01 -3.44
CA GLY A 105 9.28 8.12 -4.60
C GLY A 105 10.61 8.28 -5.31
N GLN A 106 11.05 9.53 -5.56
CA GLN A 106 12.35 9.79 -6.16
C GLN A 106 13.49 9.31 -5.25
N GLY A 107 13.39 9.54 -3.94
CA GLY A 107 14.39 9.06 -2.99
C GLY A 107 14.49 7.52 -2.95
N CYS A 108 13.39 6.80 -3.22
CA CYS A 108 13.44 5.34 -3.40
C CYS A 108 14.14 4.97 -4.71
N LEU A 109 13.83 5.65 -5.82
CA LEU A 109 14.47 5.41 -7.12
C LEU A 109 15.99 5.66 -7.07
N ASP A 110 16.41 6.71 -6.38
CA ASP A 110 17.83 7.09 -6.22
C ASP A 110 18.56 6.23 -5.17
N GLY A 111 17.85 5.30 -4.50
CA GLY A 111 18.40 4.43 -3.47
C GLY A 111 18.75 5.15 -2.16
N ALA A 112 18.22 6.35 -1.93
CA ALA A 112 18.29 7.02 -0.63
C ALA A 112 17.39 6.34 0.41
N PHE A 113 16.23 5.82 -0.03
CA PHE A 113 15.30 5.05 0.78
C PHE A 113 15.16 3.63 0.23
N ALA A 114 15.09 2.64 1.12
CA ALA A 114 14.81 1.25 0.80
C ALA A 114 13.32 1.00 0.48
N GLY A 115 12.46 1.91 0.90
CA GLY A 115 11.02 1.87 0.63
C GLY A 115 10.32 3.09 1.20
N MET A 116 9.06 3.26 0.81
CA MET A 116 8.20 4.33 1.31
C MET A 116 6.91 3.80 1.90
N ILE A 117 6.46 4.48 2.95
CA ILE A 117 5.19 4.23 3.63
C ILE A 117 4.31 5.46 3.49
N THR A 118 3.07 5.29 3.05
CA THR A 118 2.17 6.40 2.81
C THR A 118 0.96 6.37 3.74
N ALA A 119 0.71 7.47 4.44
CA ALA A 119 -0.54 7.73 5.14
C ALA A 119 -1.59 8.32 4.16
N PRO A 120 -2.86 8.48 4.57
CA PRO A 120 -3.94 8.79 3.64
C PRO A 120 -3.86 10.19 3.06
N VAL A 121 -4.32 10.34 1.82
CA VAL A 121 -4.53 11.63 1.15
C VAL A 121 -6.01 11.84 0.84
N HIS A 122 -6.43 13.08 0.63
CA HIS A 122 -7.79 13.41 0.22
C HIS A 122 -7.82 13.76 -1.27
N LYS A 123 -8.22 12.79 -2.11
CA LYS A 123 -8.24 12.95 -3.58
C LYS A 123 -9.06 14.15 -4.04
N GLY A 124 -10.22 14.37 -3.40
CA GLY A 124 -11.13 15.47 -3.76
C GLY A 124 -10.46 16.84 -3.65
N VAL A 125 -9.80 17.15 -2.52
CA VAL A 125 -9.16 18.46 -2.30
C VAL A 125 -7.97 18.67 -3.24
N ILE A 126 -7.25 17.60 -3.59
CA ILE A 126 -6.16 17.70 -4.58
C ILE A 126 -6.74 18.04 -5.95
N ASN A 127 -7.80 17.37 -6.39
CA ASN A 127 -8.47 17.67 -7.67
C ASN A 127 -9.09 19.07 -7.69
N GLU A 128 -9.63 19.56 -6.57
CA GLU A 128 -10.16 20.92 -6.45
C GLU A 128 -9.08 22.01 -6.60
N SER A 129 -7.80 21.66 -6.40
CA SER A 129 -6.68 22.56 -6.70
C SER A 129 -6.38 22.72 -8.19
N GLY A 130 -7.04 21.93 -9.06
CA GLY A 130 -6.79 21.88 -10.49
C GLY A 130 -5.73 20.85 -10.91
N ILE A 131 -5.18 20.08 -9.99
CA ILE A 131 -4.21 19.01 -10.26
C ILE A 131 -4.96 17.68 -10.38
N ALA A 132 -4.88 17.02 -11.53
CA ALA A 132 -5.49 15.71 -11.73
C ALA A 132 -4.78 14.67 -10.85
N PHE A 133 -5.54 14.02 -9.95
CA PHE A 133 -5.02 13.02 -9.04
C PHE A 133 -6.04 11.92 -8.81
N SER A 134 -5.73 10.71 -9.28
CA SER A 134 -6.58 9.53 -9.13
C SER A 134 -6.25 8.71 -7.88
N GLY A 135 -5.02 8.82 -7.37
CA GLY A 135 -4.55 8.16 -6.15
C GLY A 135 -3.04 7.98 -6.10
N HIS A 136 -2.57 7.49 -4.96
CA HIS A 136 -1.13 7.17 -4.75
C HIS A 136 -0.61 6.19 -5.80
N THR A 137 -1.39 5.17 -6.11
CA THR A 137 -0.98 4.08 -6.99
C THR A 137 -0.69 4.58 -8.40
N GLU A 138 -1.61 5.34 -8.97
CA GLU A 138 -1.49 5.92 -10.30
C GLU A 138 -0.38 6.98 -10.34
N PHE A 139 -0.32 7.83 -9.32
CA PHE A 139 0.73 8.86 -9.19
C PHE A 139 2.13 8.23 -9.16
N LEU A 140 2.32 7.19 -8.34
CA LEU A 140 3.62 6.51 -8.25
C LEU A 140 3.94 5.68 -9.50
N ALA A 141 2.93 5.10 -10.17
CA ALA A 141 3.11 4.43 -11.45
C ALA A 141 3.62 5.41 -12.52
N GLU A 142 3.06 6.62 -12.58
CA GLU A 142 3.52 7.68 -13.48
C GLU A 142 4.94 8.15 -13.12
N LEU A 143 5.19 8.46 -11.85
CA LEU A 143 6.50 8.90 -11.35
C LEU A 143 7.62 7.90 -11.66
N THR A 144 7.32 6.60 -11.58
CA THR A 144 8.28 5.51 -11.79
C THR A 144 8.25 4.94 -13.21
N HIS A 145 7.45 5.52 -14.13
CA HIS A 145 7.24 5.03 -15.49
C HIS A 145 6.80 3.55 -15.54
N THR A 146 6.00 3.13 -14.55
CA THR A 146 5.51 1.75 -14.44
C THR A 146 4.19 1.60 -15.20
N PRO A 147 4.14 0.76 -16.26
CA PRO A 147 2.95 0.68 -17.12
C PRO A 147 1.76 -0.04 -16.47
N GLN A 148 2.03 -0.90 -15.47
CA GLN A 148 1.01 -1.69 -14.79
C GLN A 148 1.42 -1.97 -13.36
N VAL A 149 0.51 -1.71 -12.45
CA VAL A 149 0.63 -2.02 -11.02
C VAL A 149 -0.48 -2.96 -10.58
N VAL A 150 -0.27 -3.65 -9.47
CA VAL A 150 -1.26 -4.56 -8.87
C VAL A 150 -1.48 -4.18 -7.41
N MET A 151 -2.73 -4.00 -7.06
CA MET A 151 -3.13 -3.78 -5.67
C MET A 151 -3.15 -5.12 -4.93
N MET A 152 -2.42 -5.20 -3.84
CA MET A 152 -2.47 -6.32 -2.92
C MET A 152 -2.73 -5.80 -1.51
N LEU A 153 -3.72 -6.36 -0.83
CA LEU A 153 -3.84 -6.17 0.62
C LEU A 153 -3.24 -7.39 1.32
N ALA A 154 -2.60 -7.13 2.44
CA ALA A 154 -2.01 -8.17 3.26
C ALA A 154 -2.37 -7.98 4.74
N THR A 155 -2.52 -9.09 5.42
CA THR A 155 -2.57 -9.19 6.87
C THR A 155 -1.85 -10.46 7.30
N ARG A 156 -1.67 -10.69 8.59
CA ARG A 156 -0.97 -11.88 9.07
C ARG A 156 -1.61 -13.17 8.54
N GLY A 157 -0.85 -13.90 7.73
CA GLY A 157 -1.26 -15.19 7.16
C GLY A 157 -2.28 -15.10 6.03
N LEU A 158 -2.43 -13.93 5.38
CA LEU A 158 -3.24 -13.80 4.17
C LEU A 158 -2.78 -12.60 3.33
N ARG A 159 -2.50 -12.84 2.04
CA ARG A 159 -2.26 -11.83 1.02
C ARG A 159 -3.30 -12.00 -0.08
N VAL A 160 -3.98 -10.93 -0.47
CA VAL A 160 -4.98 -10.94 -1.53
C VAL A 160 -4.64 -9.88 -2.56
N ALA A 161 -4.28 -10.31 -3.77
CA ALA A 161 -4.07 -9.46 -4.93
C ALA A 161 -5.33 -9.42 -5.80
N LEU A 162 -5.51 -8.35 -6.55
CA LEU A 162 -6.73 -8.08 -7.31
C LEU A 162 -6.43 -7.98 -8.80
N VAL A 163 -7.21 -8.69 -9.63
CA VAL A 163 -7.18 -8.56 -11.09
C VAL A 163 -7.84 -7.24 -11.53
N THR A 164 -8.97 -6.90 -10.90
CA THR A 164 -9.65 -5.62 -11.07
C THR A 164 -9.85 -4.95 -9.71
N THR A 165 -9.79 -3.62 -9.66
CA THR A 165 -9.91 -2.83 -8.43
C THR A 165 -11.27 -2.14 -8.33
N HIS A 166 -11.35 -0.86 -8.61
CA HIS A 166 -12.51 0.01 -8.37
C HIS A 166 -13.39 0.12 -9.63
N LEU A 167 -13.96 -0.98 -10.09
CA LEU A 167 -14.92 -1.01 -11.19
C LEU A 167 -16.34 -1.23 -10.67
N PRO A 168 -17.36 -0.67 -11.35
CA PRO A 168 -18.75 -1.08 -11.12
C PRO A 168 -18.89 -2.59 -11.31
N LEU A 169 -19.68 -3.24 -10.48
CA LEU A 169 -19.84 -4.70 -10.50
C LEU A 169 -20.22 -5.25 -11.90
N ARG A 170 -21.08 -4.53 -12.62
CA ARG A 170 -21.53 -4.89 -13.98
C ARG A 170 -20.41 -4.91 -15.03
N ASP A 171 -19.31 -4.17 -14.79
CA ASP A 171 -18.23 -3.99 -15.75
C ASP A 171 -17.07 -4.98 -15.48
N ILE A 172 -17.16 -5.79 -14.41
CA ILE A 172 -16.08 -6.67 -13.97
C ILE A 172 -15.86 -7.80 -14.97
N ALA A 173 -16.90 -8.48 -15.41
CA ALA A 173 -16.80 -9.63 -16.30
C ALA A 173 -16.05 -9.25 -17.59
N ASP A 174 -16.41 -8.15 -18.22
CA ASP A 174 -15.77 -7.64 -19.44
C ASP A 174 -14.32 -7.19 -19.20
N ALA A 175 -14.00 -6.80 -17.97
CA ALA A 175 -12.66 -6.41 -17.58
C ALA A 175 -11.72 -7.60 -17.33
N ILE A 176 -12.23 -8.81 -17.12
CA ILE A 176 -11.43 -10.02 -16.96
C ILE A 176 -11.06 -10.53 -18.35
N THR A 177 -9.90 -10.13 -18.83
CA THR A 177 -9.31 -10.58 -20.11
C THR A 177 -8.08 -11.43 -19.86
N ALA A 178 -7.75 -12.33 -20.80
CA ALA A 178 -6.55 -13.15 -20.73
C ALA A 178 -5.28 -12.28 -20.56
N GLN A 179 -5.21 -11.17 -21.27
CA GLN A 179 -4.06 -10.25 -21.19
C GLN A 179 -3.92 -9.60 -19.81
N ARG A 180 -5.05 -9.12 -19.21
CA ARG A 180 -5.03 -8.52 -17.88
C ARG A 180 -4.68 -9.55 -16.81
N LEU A 181 -5.34 -10.72 -16.83
CA LEU A 181 -5.09 -11.80 -15.90
C LEU A 181 -3.63 -12.25 -15.95
N GLU A 182 -3.07 -12.45 -17.15
CA GLU A 182 -1.67 -12.81 -17.31
C GLU A 182 -0.73 -11.75 -16.72
N ARG A 183 -0.90 -10.47 -17.07
CA ARG A 183 -0.05 -9.39 -16.56
C ARG A 183 -0.07 -9.31 -15.04
N VAL A 184 -1.27 -9.32 -14.44
CA VAL A 184 -1.44 -9.25 -12.99
C VAL A 184 -0.81 -10.46 -12.32
N THR A 185 -1.00 -11.67 -12.84
CA THR A 185 -0.41 -12.89 -12.29
C THR A 185 1.12 -12.85 -12.36
N ARG A 186 1.70 -12.39 -13.45
CA ARG A 186 3.17 -12.25 -13.61
C ARG A 186 3.74 -11.25 -12.61
N ILE A 187 3.11 -10.09 -12.46
CA ILE A 187 3.53 -9.07 -11.48
C ILE A 187 3.45 -9.62 -10.06
N LEU A 188 2.34 -10.25 -9.70
CA LEU A 188 2.17 -10.88 -8.39
C LEU A 188 3.26 -11.92 -8.13
N HIS A 189 3.48 -12.83 -9.08
CA HIS A 189 4.48 -13.90 -8.97
C HIS A 189 5.89 -13.33 -8.79
N ALA A 190 6.29 -12.36 -9.65
CA ALA A 190 7.60 -11.74 -9.60
C ALA A 190 7.83 -11.01 -8.26
N ASP A 191 6.89 -10.19 -7.82
CA ASP A 191 7.04 -9.45 -6.57
C ASP A 191 7.03 -10.37 -5.33
N LEU A 192 6.28 -11.48 -5.36
CA LEU A 192 6.37 -12.49 -4.29
C LEU A 192 7.77 -13.11 -4.21
N GLN A 193 8.45 -13.30 -5.34
CA GLN A 193 9.82 -13.78 -5.38
C GLN A 193 10.81 -12.69 -4.94
N GLU A 194 10.75 -11.53 -5.57
CA GLU A 194 11.77 -10.49 -5.43
C GLU A 194 11.64 -9.70 -4.12
N LYS A 195 10.41 -9.32 -3.75
CA LYS A 195 10.16 -8.45 -2.59
C LYS A 195 9.75 -9.20 -1.33
N PHE A 196 9.18 -10.41 -1.47
CA PHE A 196 8.80 -11.23 -0.32
C PHE A 196 9.72 -12.44 -0.09
N GLY A 197 10.71 -12.66 -0.98
CA GLY A 197 11.69 -13.73 -0.84
C GLY A 197 11.14 -15.15 -0.98
N ILE A 198 9.97 -15.30 -1.61
CA ILE A 198 9.31 -16.60 -1.77
C ILE A 198 9.80 -17.24 -3.06
N ALA A 199 10.78 -18.13 -2.99
CA ALA A 199 11.43 -18.70 -4.18
C ALA A 199 10.46 -19.40 -5.16
N ARG A 200 9.39 -20.01 -4.64
CA ARG A 200 8.34 -20.69 -5.42
C ARG A 200 6.96 -20.29 -4.92
N PRO A 201 6.44 -19.13 -5.34
CA PRO A 201 5.15 -18.64 -4.88
C PRO A 201 4.01 -19.60 -5.26
N ARG A 202 3.22 -20.00 -4.28
CA ARG A 202 1.99 -20.79 -4.45
C ARG A 202 0.81 -19.86 -4.43
N ILE A 203 0.17 -19.65 -5.58
CA ILE A 203 -0.90 -18.68 -5.76
C ILE A 203 -2.22 -19.44 -5.98
N LEU A 204 -3.18 -19.20 -5.10
CA LEU A 204 -4.57 -19.64 -5.31
C LEU A 204 -5.29 -18.57 -6.15
N VAL A 205 -6.00 -19.03 -7.19
CA VAL A 205 -6.73 -18.12 -8.09
C VAL A 205 -8.22 -18.38 -7.96
N CYS A 206 -8.98 -17.33 -7.63
CA CYS A 206 -10.43 -17.41 -7.58
C CYS A 206 -11.02 -17.55 -9.00
N GLY A 207 -12.14 -18.26 -9.14
CA GLY A 207 -13.02 -18.06 -10.27
C GLY A 207 -13.69 -16.69 -10.19
N LEU A 208 -14.32 -16.26 -11.28
CA LEU A 208 -15.12 -15.03 -11.31
C LEU A 208 -16.54 -15.32 -10.81
N ASN A 209 -17.13 -16.39 -11.34
CA ASN A 209 -18.53 -16.75 -11.10
C ASN A 209 -18.71 -17.61 -9.83
N PRO A 210 -19.94 -17.67 -9.28
CA PRO A 210 -20.26 -18.62 -8.21
C PRO A 210 -19.87 -20.04 -8.60
N HIS A 211 -19.32 -20.80 -7.63
CA HIS A 211 -18.82 -22.18 -7.84
C HIS A 211 -17.82 -22.31 -8.99
N ALA A 212 -17.06 -21.21 -9.31
CA ALA A 212 -16.15 -21.14 -10.44
C ALA A 212 -16.82 -21.53 -11.77
N GLY A 213 -18.03 -21.03 -11.99
CA GLY A 213 -18.80 -21.22 -13.23
C GLY A 213 -19.52 -22.54 -13.36
N GLU A 214 -19.33 -23.50 -12.42
CA GLU A 214 -20.00 -24.81 -12.40
C GLU A 214 -20.01 -25.52 -13.77
N GLY A 215 -18.82 -25.67 -14.38
CA GLY A 215 -18.67 -26.28 -15.70
C GLY A 215 -19.28 -25.47 -16.85
N GLY A 216 -19.49 -24.18 -16.67
CA GLY A 216 -20.07 -23.24 -17.67
C GLY A 216 -21.56 -23.01 -17.51
N HIS A 217 -22.21 -23.61 -16.50
CA HIS A 217 -23.62 -23.38 -16.23
C HIS A 217 -23.93 -22.02 -15.59
N LEU A 218 -22.95 -21.46 -14.84
CA LEU A 218 -23.06 -20.18 -14.16
C LEU A 218 -22.12 -19.10 -14.73
N GLY A 219 -21.75 -19.23 -15.99
CA GLY A 219 -20.80 -18.34 -16.67
C GLY A 219 -19.69 -19.15 -17.33
N ARG A 220 -19.02 -18.55 -18.32
CA ARG A 220 -18.01 -19.25 -19.11
C ARG A 220 -16.62 -18.62 -19.01
N GLU A 221 -16.48 -17.56 -18.24
CA GLU A 221 -15.22 -16.81 -18.09
C GLU A 221 -14.11 -17.71 -17.55
N GLU A 222 -14.41 -18.67 -16.69
CA GLU A 222 -13.47 -19.67 -16.22
C GLU A 222 -12.95 -20.53 -17.36
N ILE A 223 -13.83 -21.04 -18.21
CA ILE A 223 -13.50 -21.97 -19.31
C ILE A 223 -12.83 -21.22 -20.46
N ASP A 224 -13.37 -20.03 -20.80
CA ASP A 224 -12.95 -19.33 -22.02
C ASP A 224 -11.73 -18.43 -21.79
N ILE A 225 -11.48 -17.97 -20.55
CA ILE A 225 -10.44 -16.99 -20.25
C ILE A 225 -9.50 -17.45 -19.13
N ILE A 226 -10.05 -17.80 -17.94
CA ILE A 226 -9.22 -17.95 -16.74
C ILE A 226 -8.38 -19.22 -16.86
N GLU A 227 -9.01 -20.38 -17.08
CA GLU A 227 -8.31 -21.66 -17.13
C GLU A 227 -7.26 -21.74 -18.21
N PRO A 228 -7.53 -21.35 -19.50
CA PRO A 228 -6.50 -21.35 -20.53
C PRO A 228 -5.31 -20.43 -20.23
N THR A 229 -5.58 -19.28 -19.55
CA THR A 229 -4.53 -18.36 -19.15
C THR A 229 -3.65 -18.99 -18.06
N LEU A 230 -4.27 -19.59 -17.04
CA LEU A 230 -3.53 -20.26 -15.95
C LEU A 230 -2.75 -21.48 -16.45
N GLU A 231 -3.29 -22.28 -17.36
CA GLU A 231 -2.58 -23.44 -17.95
C GLU A 231 -1.30 -23.02 -18.67
N ARG A 232 -1.37 -21.95 -19.44
CA ARG A 232 -0.18 -21.40 -20.10
C ARG A 232 0.88 -20.97 -19.07
N LEU A 233 0.49 -20.23 -18.02
CA LEU A 233 1.41 -19.78 -16.97
C LEU A 233 1.97 -20.93 -16.15
N ARG A 234 1.19 -21.99 -15.90
CA ARG A 234 1.68 -23.24 -15.29
C ARG A 234 2.71 -23.96 -16.14
N SER A 235 2.51 -23.97 -17.47
CA SER A 235 3.48 -24.56 -18.39
C SER A 235 4.83 -23.82 -18.39
N GLU A 236 4.84 -22.56 -17.96
CA GLU A 236 6.04 -21.73 -17.75
C GLU A 236 6.67 -21.92 -16.35
N GLY A 237 6.08 -22.77 -15.48
CA GLY A 237 6.63 -23.13 -14.18
C GLY A 237 6.02 -22.40 -12.98
N MET A 238 4.95 -21.61 -13.15
CA MET A 238 4.26 -20.98 -12.03
C MET A 238 3.37 -22.00 -11.28
N ASP A 239 3.42 -21.98 -9.95
CA ASP A 239 2.55 -22.79 -9.10
C ASP A 239 1.21 -22.04 -8.86
N LEU A 240 0.28 -22.24 -9.79
CA LEU A 240 -1.05 -21.64 -9.78
C LEU A 240 -2.11 -22.72 -9.58
N ARG A 241 -2.94 -22.57 -8.57
CA ARG A 241 -4.07 -23.47 -8.30
C ARG A 241 -5.39 -22.71 -8.46
N GLY A 242 -6.21 -23.14 -9.39
CA GLY A 242 -7.52 -22.53 -9.72
C GLY A 242 -7.89 -22.74 -11.19
N PRO A 243 -9.02 -22.15 -11.64
CA PRO A 243 -9.93 -21.33 -10.84
C PRO A 243 -10.62 -22.13 -9.74
N LEU A 244 -10.70 -21.55 -8.54
CA LEU A 244 -11.37 -22.18 -7.39
C LEU A 244 -12.59 -21.34 -6.97
N PRO A 245 -13.66 -21.97 -6.47
CA PRO A 245 -14.78 -21.24 -5.88
C PRO A 245 -14.33 -20.36 -4.71
N ALA A 246 -14.64 -19.07 -4.74
CA ALA A 246 -14.16 -18.12 -3.73
C ALA A 246 -14.73 -18.42 -2.33
N ASP A 247 -15.97 -18.92 -2.24
CA ASP A 247 -16.62 -19.30 -0.99
C ASP A 247 -15.89 -20.41 -0.22
N THR A 248 -15.20 -21.28 -0.91
CA THR A 248 -14.44 -22.40 -0.30
C THR A 248 -12.93 -22.14 -0.27
N LEU A 249 -12.40 -21.34 -1.18
CA LEU A 249 -10.97 -21.05 -1.29
C LEU A 249 -10.42 -20.40 0.00
N PHE A 250 -11.18 -19.48 0.61
CA PHE A 250 -10.74 -18.78 1.82
C PHE A 250 -10.90 -19.58 3.11
N THR A 251 -10.80 -20.90 3.02
CA THR A 251 -10.82 -21.80 4.19
C THR A 251 -9.39 -22.20 4.61
N PRO A 252 -9.16 -22.56 5.89
CA PRO A 252 -7.83 -22.97 6.37
C PRO A 252 -7.18 -24.04 5.50
N LYS A 253 -7.95 -25.02 5.06
CA LYS A 253 -7.51 -26.14 4.20
C LYS A 253 -6.72 -25.66 2.96
N TYR A 254 -7.12 -24.54 2.37
CA TYR A 254 -6.44 -23.97 1.20
C TYR A 254 -5.39 -22.97 1.61
N LEU A 255 -5.71 -22.07 2.56
CA LEU A 255 -4.85 -20.95 2.94
C LEU A 255 -3.54 -21.37 3.61
N GLU A 256 -3.51 -22.52 4.32
CA GLU A 256 -2.29 -23.07 4.95
C GLU A 256 -1.21 -23.45 3.92
N HIS A 257 -1.59 -23.63 2.67
CA HIS A 257 -0.71 -24.08 1.59
C HIS A 257 -0.58 -23.07 0.47
N CYS A 258 -0.85 -21.79 0.72
CA CYS A 258 -0.68 -20.72 -0.28
C CYS A 258 0.14 -19.56 0.27
N ASP A 259 0.73 -18.81 -0.63
CA ASP A 259 1.51 -17.61 -0.33
C ASP A 259 0.72 -16.34 -0.67
N ALA A 260 -0.21 -16.42 -1.64
CA ALA A 260 -1.15 -15.37 -1.97
C ALA A 260 -2.42 -15.92 -2.64
N VAL A 261 -3.50 -15.16 -2.54
CA VAL A 261 -4.74 -15.36 -3.29
C VAL A 261 -4.85 -14.28 -4.36
N LEU A 262 -5.20 -14.66 -5.59
CA LEU A 262 -5.55 -13.76 -6.66
C LEU A 262 -7.07 -13.75 -6.82
N ALA A 263 -7.70 -12.67 -6.41
CA ALA A 263 -9.13 -12.44 -6.56
C ALA A 263 -9.43 -11.68 -7.86
N MET A 264 -10.57 -11.97 -8.49
CA MET A 264 -10.96 -11.34 -9.75
C MET A 264 -11.40 -9.91 -9.54
N TYR A 265 -12.02 -9.58 -8.40
CA TYR A 265 -12.49 -8.24 -8.08
C TYR A 265 -12.42 -7.93 -6.58
N HIS A 266 -12.58 -6.67 -6.26
CA HIS A 266 -12.38 -6.09 -4.94
C HIS A 266 -13.18 -6.82 -3.85
N ASP A 267 -14.51 -6.89 -3.97
CA ASP A 267 -15.36 -7.44 -2.91
C ASP A 267 -15.38 -8.99 -2.89
N GLN A 268 -14.67 -9.64 -3.80
CA GLN A 268 -14.48 -11.09 -3.73
C GLN A 268 -13.48 -11.49 -2.63
N GLY A 269 -12.42 -10.72 -2.45
CA GLY A 269 -11.33 -11.08 -1.55
C GLY A 269 -11.21 -10.18 -0.32
N LEU A 270 -11.48 -8.88 -0.46
CA LEU A 270 -11.19 -7.93 0.62
C LEU A 270 -12.10 -8.04 1.86
N PRO A 271 -13.39 -8.39 1.77
CA PRO A 271 -14.19 -8.63 2.98
C PRO A 271 -13.61 -9.70 3.89
N VAL A 272 -13.10 -10.80 3.32
CA VAL A 272 -12.45 -11.87 4.08
C VAL A 272 -11.14 -11.38 4.71
N LEU A 273 -10.33 -10.66 3.94
CA LEU A 273 -9.07 -10.12 4.44
C LEU A 273 -9.31 -9.12 5.58
N LYS A 274 -10.26 -8.20 5.40
CA LYS A 274 -10.60 -7.19 6.41
C LYS A 274 -11.19 -7.80 7.68
N TYR A 275 -12.01 -8.84 7.55
CA TYR A 275 -12.51 -9.59 8.70
C TYR A 275 -11.37 -10.28 9.47
N LYS A 276 -10.43 -10.91 8.75
CA LYS A 276 -9.27 -11.60 9.36
C LYS A 276 -8.28 -10.62 10.00
N GLY A 277 -8.05 -9.48 9.36
CA GLY A 277 -7.02 -8.52 9.73
C GLY A 277 -7.57 -7.19 10.25
N PHE A 278 -8.68 -7.19 10.98
CA PHE A 278 -9.33 -5.98 11.48
C PHE A 278 -8.32 -5.05 12.18
N GLY A 279 -8.15 -3.82 11.65
CA GLY A 279 -7.17 -2.83 12.14
C GLY A 279 -5.69 -3.14 11.85
N ALA A 280 -5.37 -4.28 11.23
CA ALA A 280 -3.99 -4.72 10.94
C ALA A 280 -3.81 -5.13 9.46
N ALA A 281 -4.54 -4.51 8.56
CA ALA A 281 -4.36 -4.68 7.11
C ALA A 281 -3.43 -3.60 6.55
N VAL A 282 -2.62 -4.00 5.56
CA VAL A 282 -1.72 -3.13 4.81
C VAL A 282 -2.02 -3.23 3.32
N ASN A 283 -1.99 -2.11 2.64
CA ASN A 283 -2.03 -2.08 1.18
C ASN A 283 -0.58 -2.03 0.63
N VAL A 284 -0.25 -2.95 -0.26
CA VAL A 284 1.03 -3.05 -0.96
C VAL A 284 0.80 -2.82 -2.45
N THR A 285 1.56 -1.92 -3.05
CA THR A 285 1.51 -1.72 -4.50
C THR A 285 2.60 -2.54 -5.16
N LEU A 286 2.20 -3.60 -5.86
CA LEU A 286 3.10 -4.48 -6.61
C LEU A 286 3.38 -3.93 -8.01
N GLY A 287 4.50 -4.34 -8.61
CA GLY A 287 4.94 -3.95 -9.95
C GLY A 287 5.73 -2.65 -9.99
N LEU A 288 5.72 -1.82 -8.95
CA LEU A 288 6.60 -0.65 -8.87
C LEU A 288 8.06 -1.11 -8.72
N PRO A 289 9.06 -0.38 -9.26
CA PRO A 289 10.48 -0.67 -9.04
C PRO A 289 10.95 -0.31 -7.60
N ILE A 290 10.04 0.17 -6.77
CA ILE A 290 10.25 0.57 -5.39
C ILE A 290 9.33 -0.21 -4.45
N ILE A 291 9.69 -0.30 -3.18
CA ILE A 291 8.80 -0.82 -2.14
C ILE A 291 7.87 0.30 -1.68
N ARG A 292 6.57 0.07 -1.83
CA ARG A 292 5.54 0.98 -1.32
C ARG A 292 4.48 0.21 -0.54
N THR A 293 4.31 0.60 0.71
CA THR A 293 3.21 0.16 1.57
C THR A 293 2.35 1.33 2.01
N SER A 294 1.12 1.07 2.41
CA SER A 294 0.17 2.11 2.80
C SER A 294 -0.78 1.58 3.86
N VAL A 295 -1.27 2.47 4.71
CA VAL A 295 -2.40 2.18 5.57
C VAL A 295 -3.67 1.85 4.76
N ASP A 296 -4.59 1.11 5.36
CA ASP A 296 -5.87 0.70 4.75
C ASP A 296 -7.08 1.47 5.34
N HIS A 297 -6.91 2.77 5.55
CA HIS A 297 -7.98 3.67 6.02
C HIS A 297 -7.87 5.05 5.36
N GLY A 298 -8.90 5.89 5.52
CA GLY A 298 -8.95 7.25 4.99
C GLY A 298 -8.33 8.30 5.93
N THR A 299 -8.49 9.57 5.55
CA THR A 299 -7.94 10.74 6.27
C THR A 299 -8.57 10.98 7.64
N ALA A 300 -9.75 10.44 7.92
CA ALA A 300 -10.48 10.53 9.19
C ALA A 300 -10.41 11.92 9.83
N LEU A 301 -10.85 12.92 9.07
CA LEU A 301 -10.75 14.35 9.42
C LEU A 301 -11.38 14.67 10.78
N ASP A 302 -12.44 13.96 11.13
CA ASP A 302 -13.17 14.07 12.40
C ASP A 302 -12.36 13.59 13.62
N LEU A 303 -11.36 12.73 13.40
CA LEU A 303 -10.48 12.20 14.44
C LEU A 303 -9.13 12.93 14.51
N ALA A 304 -8.82 13.77 13.55
CA ALA A 304 -7.54 14.49 13.51
C ALA A 304 -7.37 15.38 14.75
N GLY A 305 -6.21 15.30 15.39
CA GLY A 305 -5.89 16.06 16.60
C GLY A 305 -6.64 15.61 17.87
N SER A 306 -7.44 14.55 17.81
CA SER A 306 -8.21 14.04 18.95
C SER A 306 -7.42 13.11 19.88
N GLY A 307 -6.32 12.53 19.40
CA GLY A 307 -5.58 11.46 20.07
C GLY A 307 -6.30 10.10 20.12
N LYS A 308 -7.49 10.00 19.50
CA LYS A 308 -8.32 8.77 19.50
C LYS A 308 -8.19 8.00 18.20
N ILE A 309 -6.96 7.77 17.77
CA ILE A 309 -6.65 7.03 16.55
C ILE A 309 -5.83 5.79 16.87
N ASP A 310 -5.98 4.75 16.04
CA ASP A 310 -5.21 3.52 16.11
C ASP A 310 -4.03 3.60 15.12
N THR A 311 -2.83 3.24 15.58
CA THR A 311 -1.61 3.19 14.77
C THR A 311 -1.36 1.83 14.14
N GLY A 312 -2.19 0.82 14.42
CA GLY A 312 -1.96 -0.57 14.02
C GLY A 312 -1.73 -0.75 12.53
N SER A 313 -2.57 -0.14 11.69
CA SER A 313 -2.40 -0.22 10.22
C SER A 313 -1.07 0.40 9.75
N LEU A 314 -0.63 1.52 10.34
CA LEU A 314 0.66 2.14 10.01
C LEU A 314 1.84 1.27 10.48
N GLN A 315 1.75 0.66 11.67
CA GLN A 315 2.77 -0.25 12.19
C GLN A 315 2.92 -1.46 11.26
N VAL A 316 1.81 -2.09 10.85
CA VAL A 316 1.85 -3.21 9.91
C VAL A 316 2.40 -2.79 8.55
N ALA A 317 2.07 -1.58 8.08
CA ALA A 317 2.64 -1.05 6.83
C ALA A 317 4.17 -0.88 6.92
N LEU A 318 4.68 -0.37 8.03
CA LEU A 318 6.12 -0.25 8.31
C LEU A 318 6.79 -1.62 8.38
N GLU A 319 6.28 -2.54 9.21
CA GLU A 319 6.83 -3.88 9.36
C GLU A 319 6.88 -4.62 8.03
N THR A 320 5.84 -4.49 7.21
CA THR A 320 5.80 -5.09 5.87
C THR A 320 6.88 -4.48 4.96
N ALA A 321 7.04 -3.15 4.95
CA ALA A 321 8.09 -2.50 4.17
C ALA A 321 9.50 -2.94 4.62
N TYR A 322 9.71 -3.08 5.92
CA TYR A 322 10.98 -3.54 6.49
C TYR A 322 11.30 -4.97 6.06
N GLN A 323 10.34 -5.88 6.18
CA GLN A 323 10.47 -7.27 5.74
C GLN A 323 10.78 -7.38 4.25
N MET A 324 10.03 -6.64 3.41
CA MET A 324 10.28 -6.60 1.96
C MET A 324 11.68 -6.10 1.64
N ALA A 325 12.16 -5.06 2.34
CA ALA A 325 13.50 -4.52 2.12
C ALA A 325 14.63 -5.46 2.63
N GLU A 326 14.35 -6.34 3.59
CA GLU A 326 15.31 -7.34 4.06
C GLU A 326 15.54 -8.45 3.03
N THR A 327 14.50 -8.80 2.30
CA THR A 327 14.51 -9.87 1.29
C THR A 327 14.93 -9.38 -0.09
N HIS A 328 14.73 -8.10 -0.37
CA HIS A 328 15.11 -7.47 -1.64
C HIS A 328 16.61 -7.11 -1.59
N LEU A 329 17.44 -8.00 -2.14
CA LEU A 329 18.91 -7.85 -2.24
C LEU A 329 19.32 -7.35 -3.62
#